data_633216324e6c47ba09436cc557c37200
#
_entry.id   633216324e6c47ba09436cc557c37200
#
_cell.length_a   1.000
_cell.length_b   1.000
_cell.length_c   1.000
_cell.angle_alpha   90.00
_cell.angle_beta   90.00
_cell.angle_gamma   90.00
#
_symmetry.space_group_name_H-M   'P 1'
#
loop_
_entity.id
_entity.type
_entity.pdbx_description
1 polymer ?
#
loop_
_entity_poly.entity_id
_entity_poly.type
_entity_poly.pdbx_seq_one_letter_code
_entity_poly.pdbx_strand_id
1 'polypeptide(L)'
;RNKIVETTEEKKLFKKAPLFTPGGQSTQMIVGATKSTDRDIMTKASELYGNFNLKRVYYSAFSPIPDSDPNLPLLRPPMIREHRLYQTDWLLRFYGFNVDEVLPADVPELDLELDPKLSWAIRNRATFPVDLNVATREILLRIPGLGVRNVDKILATRKFQKIRLADLSKMRVHLDKIRPFVVTADYIPPLTQ
;
A
#
# COMPACT_ATOMS: atom_id res chain seq x y z
N ARG A 1 -5.79 6.41 23.54
CA ARG A 1 -4.46 6.89 23.18
C ARG A 1 -3.65 7.27 24.41
N ASN A 2 -4.14 8.16 25.27
CA ASN A 2 -3.36 8.66 26.41
C ASN A 2 -2.88 7.54 27.33
N LYS A 3 -3.76 6.61 27.76
CA LYS A 3 -3.37 5.45 28.55
C LYS A 3 -2.29 4.56 27.91
N ILE A 4 -2.27 4.41 26.60
CA ILE A 4 -1.22 3.64 25.90
C ILE A 4 0.11 4.37 25.99
N VAL A 5 0.12 5.70 25.82
CA VAL A 5 1.33 6.52 25.95
C VAL A 5 1.84 6.47 27.39
N GLU A 6 0.99 6.74 28.38
CA GLU A 6 1.31 6.71 29.80
C GLU A 6 1.95 5.38 30.22
N THR A 7 1.30 4.24 29.92
CA THR A 7 1.83 2.92 30.27
C THR A 7 3.10 2.54 29.51
N THR A 8 3.31 3.11 28.32
CA THR A 8 4.56 2.92 27.57
C THR A 8 5.71 3.68 28.22
N GLU A 9 5.47 4.93 28.68
CA GLU A 9 6.47 5.69 29.43
C GLU A 9 6.75 5.06 30.80
N GLU A 10 5.71 4.61 31.51
CA GLU A 10 5.85 3.90 32.79
C GLU A 10 6.69 2.63 32.64
N LYS A 11 6.53 1.88 31.54
CA LYS A 11 7.34 0.69 31.27
C LYS A 11 8.81 1.00 30.99
N LYS A 12 9.13 2.18 30.47
CA LYS A 12 10.53 2.62 30.32
C LYS A 12 11.19 2.80 31.69
N LEU A 13 10.43 3.30 32.65
CA LEU A 13 10.91 3.53 34.05
C LEU A 13 10.89 2.24 34.87
N PHE A 14 9.88 1.41 34.74
CA PHE A 14 9.66 0.20 35.53
C PHE A 14 9.48 -1.03 34.63
N LYS A 15 10.51 -1.88 34.52
CA LYS A 15 10.50 -3.09 33.65
C LYS A 15 9.30 -4.03 33.88
N LYS A 16 8.74 -4.07 35.08
CA LYS A 16 7.60 -4.93 35.46
C LYS A 16 6.24 -4.27 35.27
N ALA A 17 6.18 -2.97 34.95
CA ALA A 17 4.90 -2.28 34.70
C ALA A 17 4.12 -2.93 33.57
N PRO A 18 2.82 -3.25 33.76
CA PRO A 18 2.00 -3.80 32.70
C PRO A 18 1.73 -2.76 31.63
N LEU A 19 1.69 -3.19 30.36
CA LEU A 19 1.23 -2.33 29.26
C LEU A 19 -0.30 -2.39 29.16
N PHE A 20 -0.93 -1.24 29.04
CA PHE A 20 -2.32 -1.16 28.64
C PHE A 20 -2.41 -1.49 27.13
N THR A 21 -3.23 -2.48 26.75
CA THR A 21 -3.37 -2.96 25.36
C THR A 21 -2.03 -3.25 24.65
N PRO A 22 -1.25 -4.26 25.09
CA PRO A 22 0.04 -4.57 24.46
C PRO A 22 -0.08 -4.95 22.98
N GLY A 23 -1.24 -5.45 22.55
CA GLY A 23 -1.58 -5.71 21.16
C GLY A 23 -1.80 -4.44 20.30
N GLY A 24 -1.94 -3.26 20.94
CA GLY A 24 -2.27 -2.00 20.30
C GLY A 24 -3.76 -1.86 19.97
N GLN A 25 -4.09 -0.89 19.12
CA GLN A 25 -5.46 -0.59 18.69
C GLN A 25 -5.67 -0.95 17.23
N SER A 26 -6.87 -1.42 16.91
CA SER A 26 -7.34 -1.61 15.54
C SER A 26 -8.80 -1.17 15.42
N THR A 27 -9.25 -0.93 14.21
CA THR A 27 -10.64 -0.60 13.91
C THR A 27 -11.09 -1.31 12.64
N GLN A 28 -12.38 -1.28 12.36
CA GLN A 28 -12.98 -1.81 11.14
C GLN A 28 -13.80 -0.73 10.46
N MET A 29 -13.73 -0.67 9.13
CA MET A 29 -14.56 0.17 8.27
C MET A 29 -15.43 -0.72 7.39
N ILE A 30 -16.73 -0.42 7.36
CA ILE A 30 -17.69 -1.14 6.51
C ILE A 30 -17.76 -0.43 5.17
N VAL A 31 -17.20 -1.08 4.16
CA VAL A 31 -17.10 -0.55 2.79
C VAL A 31 -18.43 -0.68 2.08
N GLY A 32 -18.91 0.41 1.48
CA GLY A 32 -20.15 0.43 0.71
C GLY A 32 -21.43 0.51 1.55
N ALA A 33 -21.35 0.71 2.87
CA ALA A 33 -22.51 1.03 3.71
C ALA A 33 -22.97 2.50 3.55
N THR A 34 -22.10 3.35 3.07
CA THR A 34 -22.31 4.77 2.82
C THR A 34 -21.87 5.14 1.41
N LYS A 35 -22.14 6.38 1.00
CA LYS A 35 -21.65 6.92 -0.30
C LYS A 35 -20.19 7.36 -0.27
N SER A 36 -19.41 6.96 0.74
CA SER A 36 -17.98 7.30 0.84
C SER A 36 -17.19 6.70 -0.32
N THR A 37 -16.34 7.51 -0.92
CA THR A 37 -15.41 7.09 -1.95
C THR A 37 -14.26 6.28 -1.34
N ASP A 38 -13.50 5.55 -2.17
CA ASP A 38 -12.30 4.86 -1.70
C ASP A 38 -11.24 5.85 -1.19
N ARG A 39 -11.18 7.05 -1.78
CA ARG A 39 -10.35 8.15 -1.30
C ARG A 39 -10.74 8.58 0.11
N ASP A 40 -12.04 8.76 0.40
CA ASP A 40 -12.51 9.13 1.74
C ASP A 40 -12.13 8.08 2.78
N ILE A 41 -12.32 6.80 2.43
CA ILE A 41 -11.97 5.66 3.28
C ILE A 41 -10.46 5.65 3.57
N MET A 42 -9.62 5.80 2.54
CA MET A 42 -8.16 5.75 2.71
C MET A 42 -7.61 6.99 3.41
N THR A 43 -8.21 8.16 3.19
CA THR A 43 -7.88 9.39 3.93
C THR A 43 -8.16 9.20 5.42
N LYS A 44 -9.34 8.68 5.75
CA LYS A 44 -9.71 8.39 7.14
C LYS A 44 -8.79 7.32 7.77
N ALA A 45 -8.43 6.29 7.04
CA ALA A 45 -7.48 5.27 7.50
C ALA A 45 -6.09 5.88 7.78
N SER A 46 -5.59 6.73 6.89
CA SER A 46 -4.32 7.43 7.05
C SER A 46 -4.31 8.34 8.30
N GLU A 47 -5.39 9.11 8.52
CA GLU A 47 -5.57 9.91 9.74
C GLU A 47 -5.55 9.06 11.01
N LEU A 48 -6.21 7.90 10.99
CA LEU A 48 -6.25 6.98 12.13
C LEU A 48 -4.87 6.41 12.45
N TYR A 49 -4.09 6.05 11.45
CA TYR A 49 -2.70 5.63 11.64
C TYR A 49 -1.83 6.75 12.21
N GLY A 50 -1.89 7.96 11.63
CA GLY A 50 -1.07 9.09 12.04
C GLY A 50 -1.47 9.64 13.41
N ASN A 51 -2.75 9.90 13.64
CA ASN A 51 -3.21 10.61 14.84
C ASN A 51 -3.44 9.70 16.04
N PHE A 52 -3.82 8.42 15.81
CA PHE A 52 -4.19 7.50 16.89
C PHE A 52 -3.24 6.31 17.03
N ASN A 53 -2.22 6.23 16.17
CA ASN A 53 -1.23 5.14 16.19
C ASN A 53 -1.88 3.75 16.14
N LEU A 54 -2.94 3.62 15.32
CA LEU A 54 -3.58 2.32 15.12
C LEU A 54 -2.60 1.32 14.49
N LYS A 55 -2.69 0.08 14.89
CA LYS A 55 -1.91 -1.00 14.27
C LYS A 55 -2.50 -1.47 12.96
N ARG A 56 -3.84 -1.47 12.85
CA ARG A 56 -4.54 -1.92 11.65
C ARG A 56 -5.94 -1.34 11.54
N VAL A 57 -6.31 -1.00 10.32
CA VAL A 57 -7.67 -0.81 9.87
C VAL A 57 -8.09 -2.04 9.08
N TYR A 58 -9.25 -2.60 9.40
CA TYR A 58 -9.87 -3.69 8.66
C TYR A 58 -10.93 -3.12 7.73
N TYR A 59 -11.00 -3.64 6.53
CA TYR A 59 -12.01 -3.26 5.53
C TYR A 59 -12.90 -4.45 5.31
N SER A 60 -14.22 -4.26 5.46
CA SER A 60 -15.20 -5.34 5.25
C SER A 60 -16.32 -4.82 4.36
N ALA A 61 -16.61 -5.53 3.29
CA ALA A 61 -17.72 -5.21 2.41
C ALA A 61 -19.05 -5.27 3.18
N PHE A 62 -19.87 -4.25 2.99
CA PHE A 62 -21.23 -4.23 3.51
C PHE A 62 -22.01 -5.46 3.02
N SER A 63 -22.75 -6.11 3.90
CA SER A 63 -23.63 -7.23 3.55
C SER A 63 -25.07 -6.85 3.88
N PRO A 64 -25.92 -6.65 2.86
CA PRO A 64 -27.32 -6.34 3.07
C PRO A 64 -28.02 -7.44 3.87
N ILE A 65 -28.92 -7.05 4.76
CA ILE A 65 -29.79 -7.97 5.53
C ILE A 65 -31.25 -7.71 5.15
N PRO A 66 -32.11 -8.74 5.21
CA PRO A 66 -33.55 -8.56 5.03
C PRO A 66 -34.10 -7.54 6.02
N ASP A 67 -35.09 -6.77 5.61
CA ASP A 67 -35.80 -5.79 6.46
C ASP A 67 -34.90 -4.73 7.10
N SER A 68 -33.79 -4.39 6.42
CA SER A 68 -32.87 -3.34 6.87
C SER A 68 -33.47 -1.93 6.72
N ASP A 69 -32.84 -0.97 7.41
CA ASP A 69 -33.22 0.45 7.27
C ASP A 69 -33.18 0.88 5.78
N PRO A 70 -34.22 1.59 5.28
CA PRO A 70 -34.31 2.05 3.89
C PRO A 70 -33.12 2.94 3.42
N ASN A 71 -32.40 3.53 4.36
CA ASN A 71 -31.20 4.34 4.07
C ASN A 71 -29.96 3.50 3.78
N LEU A 72 -29.98 2.19 4.06
CA LEU A 72 -28.86 1.31 3.78
C LEU A 72 -28.92 0.80 2.33
N PRO A 73 -27.76 0.57 1.70
CA PRO A 73 -27.70 0.03 0.35
C PRO A 73 -28.34 -1.37 0.24
N LEU A 74 -29.05 -1.62 -0.84
CA LEU A 74 -29.66 -2.94 -1.12
C LEU A 74 -28.65 -3.93 -1.71
N LEU A 75 -27.52 -3.45 -2.22
CA LEU A 75 -26.54 -4.28 -2.91
C LEU A 75 -25.19 -4.28 -2.15
N ARG A 76 -24.58 -5.46 -2.15
CA ARG A 76 -23.21 -5.63 -1.65
C ARG A 76 -22.21 -5.05 -2.64
N PRO A 77 -21.20 -4.27 -2.18
CA PRO A 77 -20.11 -3.84 -3.06
C PRO A 77 -19.30 -5.04 -3.57
N PRO A 78 -18.66 -4.94 -4.73
CA PRO A 78 -17.80 -6.00 -5.26
C PRO A 78 -16.69 -6.36 -4.25
N MET A 79 -16.45 -7.66 -4.02
CA MET A 79 -15.40 -8.14 -3.09
C MET A 79 -14.01 -7.66 -3.49
N ILE A 80 -13.78 -7.45 -4.79
CA ILE A 80 -12.49 -6.94 -5.28
C ILE A 80 -12.19 -5.55 -4.74
N ARG A 81 -13.19 -4.70 -4.45
CA ARG A 81 -13.02 -3.38 -3.84
C ARG A 81 -12.36 -3.49 -2.47
N GLU A 82 -12.80 -4.44 -1.64
CA GLU A 82 -12.16 -4.72 -0.34
C GLU A 82 -10.68 -5.08 -0.51
N HIS A 83 -10.36 -5.97 -1.46
CA HIS A 83 -8.99 -6.33 -1.80
C HIS A 83 -8.15 -5.14 -2.24
N ARG A 84 -8.69 -4.25 -3.07
CA ARG A 84 -8.00 -3.05 -3.54
C ARG A 84 -7.71 -2.07 -2.40
N LEU A 85 -8.64 -1.92 -1.46
CA LEU A 85 -8.42 -1.11 -0.25
C LEU A 85 -7.29 -1.68 0.60
N TYR A 86 -7.23 -3.01 0.83
CA TYR A 86 -6.10 -3.63 1.53
C TYR A 86 -4.78 -3.45 0.79
N GLN A 87 -4.76 -3.54 -0.54
CA GLN A 87 -3.55 -3.28 -1.33
C GLN A 87 -3.11 -1.82 -1.19
N THR A 88 -4.04 -0.87 -1.23
CA THR A 88 -3.75 0.56 -1.04
C THR A 88 -3.24 0.83 0.37
N ASP A 89 -3.89 0.30 1.42
CA ASP A 89 -3.42 0.39 2.81
C ASP A 89 -1.97 -0.08 2.94
N TRP A 90 -1.63 -1.17 2.26
CA TRP A 90 -0.26 -1.69 2.24
C TRP A 90 0.72 -0.74 1.57
N LEU A 91 0.34 -0.08 0.47
CA LEU A 91 1.17 0.94 -0.20
C LEU A 91 1.43 2.14 0.71
N LEU A 92 0.41 2.64 1.40
CA LEU A 92 0.56 3.77 2.33
C LEU A 92 1.48 3.42 3.49
N ARG A 93 1.30 2.26 4.11
CA ARG A 93 2.00 1.90 5.34
C ARG A 93 3.44 1.45 5.14
N PHE A 94 3.77 0.82 4.02
CA PHE A 94 5.06 0.15 3.83
C PHE A 94 5.86 0.61 2.61
N TYR A 95 5.22 1.28 1.65
CA TYR A 95 5.89 1.72 0.42
C TYR A 95 6.09 3.23 0.34
N GLY A 96 5.60 3.97 1.34
CA GLY A 96 5.74 5.42 1.39
C GLY A 96 4.90 6.16 0.35
N PHE A 97 3.80 5.56 -0.09
CA PHE A 97 2.78 6.29 -0.86
C PHE A 97 1.94 7.15 0.07
N ASN A 98 1.38 8.22 -0.44
CA ASN A 98 0.30 8.96 0.20
C ASN A 98 -1.02 8.77 -0.54
N VAL A 99 -2.11 9.20 0.07
CA VAL A 99 -3.46 9.00 -0.50
C VAL A 99 -3.59 9.73 -1.82
N ASP A 100 -3.05 10.96 -1.93
CA ASP A 100 -3.16 11.78 -3.14
C ASP A 100 -2.40 11.19 -4.33
N GLU A 101 -1.33 10.42 -4.08
CA GLU A 101 -0.63 9.69 -5.14
C GLU A 101 -1.47 8.54 -5.70
N VAL A 102 -2.12 7.76 -4.82
CA VAL A 102 -2.87 6.56 -5.25
C VAL A 102 -4.26 6.92 -5.74
N LEU A 103 -4.93 7.83 -5.04
CA LEU A 103 -6.31 8.27 -5.26
C LEU A 103 -6.35 9.79 -5.34
N PRO A 104 -5.93 10.42 -6.45
CA PRO A 104 -6.05 11.86 -6.61
C PRO A 104 -7.52 12.28 -6.64
N ALA A 105 -7.79 13.58 -6.44
CA ALA A 105 -9.15 14.08 -6.26
C ALA A 105 -10.08 13.84 -7.48
N ASP A 106 -9.51 13.82 -8.68
CA ASP A 106 -10.20 13.53 -9.93
C ASP A 106 -10.43 12.02 -10.18
N VAL A 107 -9.75 11.13 -9.42
CA VAL A 107 -9.91 9.66 -9.49
C VAL A 107 -10.09 9.11 -8.08
N PRO A 108 -11.26 9.33 -7.44
CA PRO A 108 -11.48 9.01 -6.03
C PRO A 108 -11.78 7.52 -5.77
N GLU A 109 -11.98 6.72 -6.82
CA GLU A 109 -12.28 5.29 -6.72
C GLU A 109 -11.12 4.44 -7.22
N LEU A 110 -10.89 3.30 -6.58
CA LEU A 110 -9.88 2.33 -6.98
C LEU A 110 -10.31 1.58 -8.24
N ASP A 111 -9.37 1.35 -9.12
CA ASP A 111 -9.57 0.47 -10.26
C ASP A 111 -9.82 -0.96 -9.78
N LEU A 112 -10.89 -1.58 -10.26
CA LEU A 112 -11.26 -2.94 -9.87
C LEU A 112 -10.50 -4.00 -10.67
N GLU A 113 -10.01 -3.67 -11.86
CA GLU A 113 -9.27 -4.60 -12.72
C GLU A 113 -7.77 -4.55 -12.44
N LEU A 114 -7.20 -3.35 -12.29
CA LEU A 114 -5.78 -3.14 -12.04
C LEU A 114 -5.48 -3.03 -10.54
N ASP A 115 -4.33 -3.54 -10.12
CA ASP A 115 -3.89 -3.27 -8.76
C ASP A 115 -3.47 -1.80 -8.59
N PRO A 116 -3.62 -1.21 -7.36
CA PRO A 116 -3.41 0.22 -7.15
C PRO A 116 -2.02 0.72 -7.54
N LYS A 117 -0.98 -0.11 -7.39
CA LYS A 117 0.39 0.26 -7.74
C LYS A 117 0.60 0.29 -9.26
N LEU A 118 0.02 -0.67 -9.97
CA LEU A 118 0.04 -0.70 -11.44
C LEU A 118 -0.79 0.46 -12.00
N SER A 119 -1.98 0.71 -11.47
CA SER A 119 -2.83 1.84 -11.84
C SER A 119 -2.08 3.18 -11.68
N TRP A 120 -1.40 3.36 -10.56
CA TRP A 120 -0.52 4.52 -10.33
C TRP A 120 0.59 4.62 -11.40
N ALA A 121 1.29 3.52 -11.68
CA ALA A 121 2.38 3.51 -12.64
C ALA A 121 1.93 3.85 -14.07
N ILE A 122 0.73 3.41 -14.47
CA ILE A 122 0.14 3.74 -15.77
C ILE A 122 -0.17 5.24 -15.85
N ARG A 123 -0.72 5.86 -14.80
CA ARG A 123 -0.94 7.31 -14.75
C ARG A 123 0.37 8.12 -14.74
N ASN A 124 1.46 7.54 -14.24
CA ASN A 124 2.76 8.18 -14.09
C ASN A 124 3.82 7.60 -15.06
N ARG A 125 3.42 7.28 -16.29
CA ARG A 125 4.31 6.62 -17.28
C ARG A 125 5.61 7.36 -17.53
N ALA A 126 5.63 8.68 -17.44
CA ALA A 126 6.83 9.49 -17.61
C ALA A 126 7.94 9.17 -16.58
N THR A 127 7.60 8.54 -15.46
CA THR A 127 8.57 8.08 -14.46
C THR A 127 9.34 6.83 -14.93
N PHE A 128 8.82 6.10 -15.91
CA PHE A 128 9.35 4.81 -16.35
C PHE A 128 9.94 4.87 -17.75
N PRO A 129 10.92 4.00 -18.06
CA PRO A 129 11.51 2.98 -17.22
C PRO A 129 12.52 3.54 -16.21
N VAL A 130 12.68 2.87 -15.07
CA VAL A 130 13.56 3.26 -13.96
C VAL A 130 14.85 2.43 -13.98
N ASP A 131 16.02 3.08 -13.95
CA ASP A 131 17.30 2.37 -13.79
C ASP A 131 17.49 1.90 -12.34
N LEU A 132 17.53 0.58 -12.17
CA LEU A 132 17.68 -0.06 -10.85
C LEU A 132 19.02 0.22 -10.19
N ASN A 133 20.03 0.60 -10.96
CA ASN A 133 21.39 0.83 -10.48
C ASN A 133 21.57 2.22 -9.84
N VAL A 134 20.71 3.19 -10.18
CA VAL A 134 20.84 4.59 -9.72
C VAL A 134 19.63 5.09 -8.93
N ALA A 135 18.44 4.56 -9.18
CA ALA A 135 17.21 5.05 -8.60
C ALA A 135 17.21 5.03 -7.06
N THR A 136 16.51 5.98 -6.45
CA THR A 136 16.31 6.01 -4.99
C THR A 136 15.41 4.87 -4.52
N ARG A 137 15.46 4.56 -3.22
CA ARG A 137 14.58 3.56 -2.62
C ARG A 137 13.10 3.85 -2.86
N GLU A 138 12.71 5.10 -2.76
CA GLU A 138 11.35 5.57 -2.98
C GLU A 138 10.86 5.28 -4.40
N ILE A 139 11.67 5.60 -5.40
CA ILE A 139 11.34 5.32 -6.80
C ILE A 139 11.29 3.81 -7.06
N LEU A 140 12.22 3.04 -6.51
CA LEU A 140 12.19 1.57 -6.63
C LEU A 140 10.92 0.96 -6.04
N LEU A 141 10.43 1.49 -4.92
CA LEU A 141 9.17 1.05 -4.31
C LEU A 141 7.93 1.36 -5.16
N ARG A 142 8.01 2.26 -6.11
CA ARG A 142 6.91 2.60 -7.03
C ARG A 142 6.82 1.68 -8.24
N ILE A 143 7.86 0.88 -8.50
CA ILE A 143 7.89 -0.05 -9.64
C ILE A 143 6.89 -1.21 -9.41
N PRO A 144 5.91 -1.44 -10.32
CA PRO A 144 5.02 -2.60 -10.25
C PRO A 144 5.80 -3.91 -10.21
N GLY A 145 5.36 -4.86 -9.38
CA GLY A 145 6.03 -6.14 -9.21
C GLY A 145 7.23 -6.15 -8.25
N LEU A 146 7.74 -4.97 -7.79
CA LEU A 146 8.77 -4.90 -6.75
C LEU A 146 8.16 -4.69 -5.36
N GLY A 147 8.46 -5.61 -4.45
CA GLY A 147 8.14 -5.49 -3.03
C GLY A 147 9.32 -4.94 -2.22
N VAL A 148 9.04 -4.49 -1.00
CA VAL A 148 10.04 -3.92 -0.07
C VAL A 148 11.29 -4.81 0.04
N ARG A 149 11.11 -6.12 0.26
CA ARG A 149 12.22 -7.08 0.38
C ARG A 149 13.11 -7.13 -0.85
N ASN A 150 12.53 -7.06 -2.05
CA ASN A 150 13.31 -7.10 -3.28
C ASN A 150 14.00 -5.77 -3.54
N VAL A 151 13.37 -4.65 -3.20
CA VAL A 151 14.02 -3.33 -3.22
C VAL A 151 15.23 -3.31 -2.30
N ASP A 152 15.10 -3.80 -1.06
CA ASP A 152 16.21 -3.85 -0.11
C ASP A 152 17.36 -4.75 -0.61
N LYS A 153 17.05 -5.89 -1.26
CA LYS A 153 18.05 -6.74 -1.92
C LYS A 153 18.76 -6.02 -3.07
N ILE A 154 18.01 -5.32 -3.94
CA ILE A 154 18.59 -4.53 -5.04
C ILE A 154 19.55 -3.48 -4.48
N LEU A 155 19.11 -2.72 -3.47
CA LEU A 155 19.94 -1.70 -2.83
C LEU A 155 21.21 -2.26 -2.18
N ALA A 156 21.14 -3.45 -1.59
CA ALA A 156 22.30 -4.13 -1.03
C ALA A 156 23.25 -4.64 -2.13
N THR A 157 22.71 -5.30 -3.15
CA THR A 157 23.51 -5.92 -4.22
C THR A 157 24.23 -4.89 -5.08
N ARG A 158 23.58 -3.77 -5.42
CA ARG A 158 24.15 -2.73 -6.29
C ARG A 158 25.35 -2.00 -5.68
N LYS A 159 25.61 -2.16 -4.39
CA LYS A 159 26.83 -1.64 -3.74
C LYS A 159 28.09 -2.36 -4.20
N PHE A 160 27.94 -3.60 -4.66
CA PHE A 160 29.07 -4.48 -5.01
C PHE A 160 29.14 -4.80 -6.51
N GLN A 161 27.98 -4.85 -7.19
CA GLN A 161 27.91 -5.15 -8.61
C GLN A 161 26.70 -4.48 -9.25
N LYS A 162 26.78 -4.17 -10.56
CA LYS A 162 25.62 -3.68 -11.30
C LYS A 162 24.53 -4.74 -11.40
N ILE A 163 23.29 -4.36 -11.16
CA ILE A 163 22.10 -5.22 -11.27
C ILE A 163 21.87 -5.55 -12.74
N ARG A 164 21.76 -6.84 -13.05
CA ARG A 164 21.39 -7.40 -14.35
C ARG A 164 20.01 -8.06 -14.26
N LEU A 165 19.40 -8.31 -15.41
CA LEU A 165 18.08 -8.95 -15.47
C LEU A 165 18.07 -10.35 -14.80
N ALA A 166 19.16 -11.12 -14.96
CA ALA A 166 19.31 -12.41 -14.32
C ALA A 166 19.33 -12.35 -12.77
N ASP A 167 19.79 -11.23 -12.18
CA ASP A 167 19.80 -11.08 -10.72
C ASP A 167 18.39 -10.93 -10.18
N LEU A 168 17.49 -10.28 -10.93
CA LEU A 168 16.08 -10.17 -10.56
C LEU A 168 15.38 -11.53 -10.50
N SER A 169 15.70 -12.44 -11.42
CA SER A 169 15.21 -13.83 -11.37
C SER A 169 15.69 -14.55 -10.11
N LYS A 170 16.96 -14.41 -9.74
CA LYS A 170 17.51 -14.99 -8.49
C LYS A 170 16.85 -14.41 -7.25
N MET A 171 16.41 -13.16 -7.30
CA MET A 171 15.62 -12.50 -6.24
C MET A 171 14.15 -12.92 -6.22
N ARG A 172 13.73 -13.82 -7.11
CA ARG A 172 12.34 -14.28 -7.30
C ARG A 172 11.39 -13.13 -7.69
N VAL A 173 11.86 -12.21 -8.51
CA VAL A 173 11.03 -11.18 -9.14
C VAL A 173 10.39 -11.74 -10.41
N HIS A 174 9.12 -11.51 -10.61
CA HIS A 174 8.41 -11.89 -11.84
C HIS A 174 8.81 -10.97 -12.99
N LEU A 175 9.70 -11.43 -13.86
CA LEU A 175 10.29 -10.62 -14.93
C LEU A 175 9.24 -10.04 -15.87
N ASP A 176 8.21 -10.79 -16.22
CA ASP A 176 7.16 -10.33 -17.16
C ASP A 176 6.40 -9.11 -16.63
N LYS A 177 6.25 -9.01 -15.30
CA LYS A 177 5.58 -7.87 -14.66
C LYS A 177 6.47 -6.63 -14.56
N ILE A 178 7.79 -6.81 -14.48
CA ILE A 178 8.71 -5.72 -14.17
C ILE A 178 9.40 -5.15 -15.41
N ARG A 179 9.67 -5.98 -16.44
CA ARG A 179 10.39 -5.60 -17.65
C ARG A 179 9.96 -4.26 -18.26
N PRO A 180 8.66 -3.93 -18.39
CA PRO A 180 8.25 -2.66 -18.97
C PRO A 180 8.65 -1.43 -18.16
N PHE A 181 9.02 -1.60 -16.89
CA PHE A 181 9.21 -0.52 -15.93
C PHE A 181 10.66 -0.29 -15.52
N VAL A 182 11.61 -1.14 -15.98
CA VAL A 182 12.98 -1.10 -15.46
C VAL A 182 14.04 -1.10 -16.55
N VAL A 183 15.16 -0.46 -16.22
CA VAL A 183 16.45 -0.59 -16.91
C VAL A 183 17.41 -1.31 -15.96
N THR A 184 18.21 -2.23 -16.51
CA THR A 184 19.31 -2.90 -15.81
C THR A 184 20.61 -2.74 -16.60
N ALA A 185 21.73 -3.26 -16.10
CA ALA A 185 23.03 -3.16 -16.79
C ALA A 185 23.04 -3.83 -18.20
N ASP A 186 22.15 -4.77 -18.43
CA ASP A 186 22.06 -5.60 -19.64
C ASP A 186 20.68 -5.56 -20.32
N TYR A 187 19.79 -4.69 -19.86
CA TYR A 187 18.43 -4.62 -20.40
C TYR A 187 17.85 -3.19 -20.37
N ILE A 188 17.31 -2.80 -21.50
CA ILE A 188 16.48 -1.59 -21.67
C ILE A 188 15.16 -2.06 -22.33
N PRO A 189 13.99 -1.70 -21.78
CA PRO A 189 12.73 -2.08 -22.40
C PRO A 189 12.58 -1.42 -23.77
N PRO A 190 11.99 -2.11 -24.76
CA PRO A 190 11.67 -1.49 -26.03
C PRO A 190 10.72 -0.31 -25.81
N LEU A 191 10.98 0.80 -26.50
CA LEU A 191 10.05 1.94 -26.50
C LEU A 191 8.74 1.46 -27.12
N THR A 192 7.72 1.28 -26.31
CA THR A 192 6.36 1.07 -26.80
C THR A 192 5.86 2.41 -27.35
N GLN A 193 5.71 2.47 -28.65
CA GLN A 193 5.04 3.57 -29.37
C GLN A 193 3.59 3.70 -28.90
#